data_03598adf258d073cfae16010f03056da
#
_entry.id   03598adf258d073cfae16010f03056da
#
_cell.length_a   1.000
_cell.length_b   1.000
_cell.length_c   1.000
_cell.angle_alpha   90.00
_cell.angle_beta   90.00
_cell.angle_gamma   90.00
#
_symmetry.space_group_name_H-M   'P 1'
#
loop_
_entity.id
_entity.type
_entity.pdbx_description
1 polymer ?
#
loop_
_entity_poly.entity_id
_entity_poly.type
_entity_poly.pdbx_seq_one_letter_code
_entity_poly.pdbx_strand_id
1 'polypeptide(L)'
;MKNLLILLGILLSSPFVVAQHLAINGNVAIADNSPEGTRVVVTKNGNKLDEQVLNKKGHFDLKLAFDADYKISFEKTGYITKIVSINTEVPEESIENNPDFPPVKLIINLLPSVEKIDLSIFDQPIAILTYQAELDDFTFDKSYSDKIKDRIAQTEQAVKKQLAARDAAAIEQERKFTELFNKGLESFGRKAWQAAIDSW
;
A
#
# COMPACT_ATOMS: atom_id res chain seq x y z
N MET A 1 -9.75 67.30 38.39
CA MET A 1 -9.17 66.91 37.13
C MET A 1 -9.01 65.38 37.15
N LYS A 2 -9.93 64.64 36.51
CA LYS A 2 -9.95 63.18 36.49
C LYS A 2 -9.52 62.77 35.13
N ASN A 3 -8.31 62.14 35.03
CA ASN A 3 -7.80 61.55 33.79
C ASN A 3 -8.49 60.21 33.58
N LEU A 4 -9.34 60.14 32.58
CA LEU A 4 -9.99 58.92 32.10
C LEU A 4 -9.04 58.25 31.08
N LEU A 5 -8.33 57.23 31.51
CA LEU A 5 -7.53 56.35 30.63
C LEU A 5 -8.48 55.42 29.91
N ILE A 6 -8.73 55.68 28.62
CA ILE A 6 -9.44 54.78 27.73
C ILE A 6 -8.44 53.72 27.26
N LEU A 7 -8.54 52.50 27.83
CA LEU A 7 -7.79 51.33 27.38
C LEU A 7 -8.48 50.75 26.13
N LEU A 8 -7.95 51.09 24.96
CA LEU A 8 -8.43 50.57 23.67
C LEU A 8 -7.91 49.13 23.51
N GLY A 9 -8.76 48.15 23.87
CA GLY A 9 -8.49 46.74 23.65
C GLY A 9 -8.53 46.41 22.16
N ILE A 10 -7.36 46.22 21.53
CA ILE A 10 -7.26 45.67 20.18
C ILE A 10 -7.56 44.17 20.28
N LEU A 11 -8.80 43.76 19.93
CA LEU A 11 -9.12 42.37 19.66
C LEU A 11 -8.36 41.94 18.41
N LEU A 12 -7.25 41.24 18.59
CA LEU A 12 -6.58 40.51 17.53
C LEU A 12 -7.49 39.31 17.17
N SER A 13 -8.40 39.53 16.22
CA SER A 13 -9.10 38.45 15.56
C SER A 13 -8.07 37.76 14.64
N SER A 14 -7.43 36.70 15.13
CA SER A 14 -6.64 35.83 14.28
C SER A 14 -7.60 35.20 13.27
N PRO A 15 -7.38 35.38 11.95
CA PRO A 15 -8.15 34.66 10.95
C PRO A 15 -7.92 33.18 11.18
N PHE A 16 -9.00 32.40 11.31
CA PHE A 16 -8.93 30.96 11.24
C PHE A 16 -8.50 30.62 9.79
N VAL A 17 -7.21 30.39 9.59
CA VAL A 17 -6.71 29.83 8.34
C VAL A 17 -7.17 28.38 8.33
N VAL A 18 -8.23 28.06 7.60
CA VAL A 18 -8.58 26.68 7.27
C VAL A 18 -7.45 26.19 6.37
N ALA A 19 -6.62 25.33 6.90
CA ALA A 19 -5.55 24.74 6.11
C ALA A 19 -6.18 23.91 4.99
N GLN A 20 -6.06 24.40 3.76
CA GLN A 20 -6.51 23.70 2.57
C GLN A 20 -5.60 22.47 2.35
N HIS A 21 -6.19 21.36 1.88
CA HIS A 21 -5.48 20.10 1.76
C HIS A 21 -6.00 19.27 0.58
N LEU A 22 -5.12 18.51 -0.02
CA LEU A 22 -5.48 17.46 -0.98
C LEU A 22 -5.94 16.22 -0.20
N ALA A 23 -7.16 15.77 -0.47
CA ALA A 23 -7.67 14.53 0.09
C ALA A 23 -7.22 13.32 -0.78
N ILE A 24 -6.58 12.35 -0.15
CA ILE A 24 -6.21 11.08 -0.78
C ILE A 24 -6.93 9.97 -0.05
N ASN A 25 -7.78 9.23 -0.72
CA ASN A 25 -8.43 8.06 -0.15
C ASN A 25 -8.22 6.82 -1.02
N GLY A 26 -8.39 5.66 -0.44
CA GLY A 26 -8.21 4.46 -1.23
C GLY A 26 -8.36 3.17 -0.48
N ASN A 27 -7.92 2.13 -1.15
CA ASN A 27 -7.98 0.78 -0.62
C ASN A 27 -6.72 0.00 -0.95
N VAL A 28 -6.21 -0.73 0.03
CA VAL A 28 -5.18 -1.74 -0.17
C VAL A 28 -5.88 -3.10 -0.27
N ALA A 29 -5.56 -3.84 -1.32
CA ALA A 29 -6.01 -5.20 -1.53
C ALA A 29 -4.82 -6.17 -1.57
N ILE A 30 -5.05 -7.38 -1.09
CA ILE A 30 -4.12 -8.50 -1.15
C ILE A 30 -4.90 -9.71 -1.64
N ALA A 31 -4.46 -10.33 -2.73
CA ALA A 31 -5.09 -11.54 -3.24
C ALA A 31 -5.00 -12.66 -2.18
N ASP A 32 -6.12 -13.35 -1.94
CA ASP A 32 -6.24 -14.49 -1.02
C ASP A 32 -5.78 -14.23 0.42
N ASN A 33 -5.66 -12.93 0.82
CA ASN A 33 -5.27 -12.58 2.18
C ASN A 33 -5.90 -11.24 2.62
N SER A 34 -5.82 -10.96 3.94
CA SER A 34 -6.31 -9.72 4.54
C SER A 34 -5.29 -8.59 4.39
N PRO A 35 -5.71 -7.36 4.05
CA PRO A 35 -4.88 -6.17 4.14
C PRO A 35 -4.62 -5.71 5.58
N GLU A 36 -5.22 -6.35 6.57
CA GLU A 36 -5.04 -6.04 7.99
C GLU A 36 -3.55 -6.02 8.39
N GLY A 37 -3.16 -5.02 9.16
CA GLY A 37 -1.77 -4.82 9.56
C GLY A 37 -0.86 -4.19 8.50
N THR A 38 -1.39 -3.85 7.32
CA THR A 38 -0.65 -3.02 6.37
C THR A 38 -0.46 -1.63 6.95
N ARG A 39 0.76 -1.12 6.89
CA ARG A 39 1.11 0.23 7.33
C ARG A 39 1.08 1.16 6.11
N VAL A 40 0.36 2.26 6.23
CA VAL A 40 0.39 3.38 5.28
C VAL A 40 1.24 4.45 5.93
N VAL A 41 2.47 4.62 5.45
CA VAL A 41 3.43 5.57 6.02
C VAL A 41 3.52 6.78 5.12
N VAL A 42 3.26 7.96 5.67
CA VAL A 42 3.35 9.24 4.97
C VAL A 42 4.63 9.95 5.36
N THR A 43 5.45 10.32 4.40
CA THR A 43 6.59 11.21 4.61
C THR A 43 6.36 12.54 3.90
N LYS A 44 6.76 13.64 4.52
CA LYS A 44 6.75 15.00 3.97
C LYS A 44 8.18 15.51 3.88
N ASN A 45 8.63 15.92 2.71
CA ASN A 45 9.99 16.42 2.48
C ASN A 45 11.07 15.49 3.08
N GLY A 46 10.89 14.16 2.92
CA GLY A 46 11.81 13.14 3.42
C GLY A 46 11.66 12.75 4.90
N ASN A 47 10.84 13.46 5.68
CA ASN A 47 10.61 13.16 7.10
C ASN A 47 9.28 12.46 7.31
N LYS A 48 9.24 11.45 8.18
CA LYS A 48 7.99 10.77 8.53
C LYS A 48 7.03 11.75 9.18
N LEU A 49 5.83 11.88 8.60
CA LEU A 49 4.76 12.75 9.07
C LEU A 49 3.68 11.97 9.83
N ASP A 50 3.21 10.85 9.25
CA ASP A 50 2.08 10.09 9.77
C ASP A 50 2.21 8.60 9.44
N GLU A 51 1.46 7.77 10.17
CA GLU A 51 1.35 6.33 9.93
C GLU A 51 -0.04 5.84 10.33
N GLN A 52 -0.69 5.15 9.41
CA GLN A 52 -1.95 4.46 9.63
C GLN A 52 -1.78 2.96 9.48
N VAL A 53 -2.27 2.17 10.45
CA VAL A 53 -2.33 0.70 10.36
C VAL A 53 -3.73 0.30 9.89
N LEU A 54 -3.81 -0.43 8.80
CA LEU A 54 -5.07 -0.80 8.17
C LEU A 54 -5.74 -1.97 8.88
N ASN A 55 -7.08 -1.92 8.91
CA ASN A 55 -7.93 -3.04 9.32
C ASN A 55 -8.23 -3.99 8.14
N LYS A 56 -9.11 -4.98 8.35
CA LYS A 56 -9.51 -5.98 7.35
C LYS A 56 -10.13 -5.39 6.07
N LYS A 57 -10.68 -4.18 6.13
CA LYS A 57 -11.29 -3.51 4.96
C LYS A 57 -10.24 -2.89 4.04
N GLY A 58 -9.04 -2.60 4.55
CA GLY A 58 -7.94 -2.02 3.79
C GLY A 58 -8.12 -0.56 3.40
N HIS A 59 -9.12 0.14 3.93
CA HIS A 59 -9.38 1.55 3.61
C HIS A 59 -8.41 2.47 4.34
N PHE A 60 -8.02 3.54 3.65
CA PHE A 60 -7.25 4.65 4.21
C PHE A 60 -7.76 5.98 3.68
N ASP A 61 -7.61 7.02 4.50
CA ASP A 61 -7.93 8.41 4.19
C ASP A 61 -6.80 9.30 4.69
N LEU A 62 -6.25 10.14 3.82
CA LEU A 62 -5.16 11.04 4.13
C LEU A 62 -5.52 12.47 3.71
N LYS A 63 -5.02 13.45 4.46
CA LYS A 63 -5.12 14.86 4.14
C LYS A 63 -3.72 15.45 4.04
N LEU A 64 -3.34 15.87 2.85
CA LEU A 64 -2.02 16.39 2.55
C LEU A 64 -2.10 17.91 2.36
N ALA A 65 -1.39 18.67 3.19
CA ALA A 65 -1.30 20.11 3.00
C ALA A 65 -0.64 20.43 1.64
N PHE A 66 -0.97 21.58 1.06
CA PHE A 66 -0.33 22.05 -0.15
C PHE A 66 1.14 22.44 0.07
N ASP A 67 1.86 22.70 -0.99
CA ASP A 67 3.26 23.17 -1.06
C ASP A 67 4.27 22.22 -0.40
N ALA A 68 4.20 20.93 -0.76
CA ALA A 68 5.14 19.95 -0.25
C ALA A 68 5.26 18.70 -1.14
N ASP A 69 6.38 18.00 -0.97
CA ASP A 69 6.62 16.67 -1.52
C ASP A 69 6.26 15.59 -0.50
N TYR A 70 5.39 14.69 -0.90
CA TYR A 70 4.99 13.53 -0.11
C TYR A 70 5.39 12.22 -0.77
N LYS A 71 5.73 11.23 0.05
CA LYS A 71 5.76 9.83 -0.35
C LYS A 71 4.82 9.05 0.58
N ILE A 72 3.96 8.26 -0.02
CA ILE A 72 3.07 7.33 0.69
C ILE A 72 3.58 5.93 0.42
N SER A 73 4.06 5.24 1.46
CA SER A 73 4.54 3.87 1.38
C SER A 73 3.50 2.92 1.96
N PHE A 74 3.22 1.85 1.24
CA PHE A 74 2.31 0.77 1.65
C PHE A 74 3.14 -0.45 1.99
N GLU A 75 3.27 -0.74 3.29
CA GLU A 75 4.21 -1.70 3.84
C GLU A 75 3.47 -2.82 4.58
N LYS A 76 3.81 -4.07 4.31
CA LYS A 76 3.36 -5.22 5.08
C LYS A 76 4.45 -6.28 5.10
N THR A 77 4.71 -6.86 6.27
CA THR A 77 5.73 -7.91 6.42
C THR A 77 5.47 -9.09 5.48
N GLY A 78 6.47 -9.48 4.70
CA GLY A 78 6.36 -10.55 3.70
C GLY A 78 5.77 -10.13 2.36
N TYR A 79 5.54 -8.82 2.15
CA TYR A 79 4.99 -8.26 0.92
C TYR A 79 5.93 -7.21 0.32
N ILE A 80 5.79 -6.99 -0.99
CA ILE A 80 6.51 -5.95 -1.71
C ILE A 80 5.94 -4.60 -1.30
N THR A 81 6.79 -3.71 -0.79
CA THR A 81 6.43 -2.32 -0.50
C THR A 81 6.12 -1.59 -1.80
N LYS A 82 5.04 -0.81 -1.82
CA LYS A 82 4.72 0.08 -2.93
C LYS A 82 4.73 1.53 -2.48
N ILE A 83 5.27 2.41 -3.31
CA ILE A 83 5.43 3.83 -3.00
C ILE A 83 4.68 4.64 -4.06
N VAL A 84 3.92 5.64 -3.62
CA VAL A 84 3.34 6.69 -4.46
C VAL A 84 3.95 8.02 -4.06
N SER A 85 4.46 8.78 -5.02
CA SER A 85 4.97 10.14 -4.80
C SER A 85 3.90 11.15 -5.16
N ILE A 86 3.76 12.19 -4.35
CA ILE A 86 2.77 13.26 -4.56
C ILE A 86 3.46 14.59 -4.33
N ASN A 87 3.49 15.44 -5.36
CA ASN A 87 3.85 16.83 -5.22
C ASN A 87 2.56 17.64 -5.14
N THR A 88 2.40 18.41 -4.07
CA THR A 88 1.19 19.23 -3.80
C THR A 88 1.43 20.72 -4.03
N GLU A 89 2.44 21.09 -4.81
CA GLU A 89 2.64 22.48 -5.25
C GLU A 89 1.51 22.88 -6.19
N VAL A 90 0.76 23.91 -5.82
CA VAL A 90 -0.38 24.47 -6.57
C VAL A 90 -0.25 25.98 -6.58
N PRO A 91 -0.45 26.66 -7.73
CA PRO A 91 -0.51 28.11 -7.76
C PRO A 91 -1.59 28.68 -6.80
N GLU A 92 -1.26 29.73 -6.07
CA GLU A 92 -2.17 30.37 -5.11
C GLU A 92 -3.51 30.75 -5.76
N GLU A 93 -3.47 31.29 -6.99
CA GLU A 93 -4.67 31.62 -7.78
C GLU A 93 -5.58 30.40 -8.01
N SER A 94 -5.00 29.22 -8.25
CA SER A 94 -5.78 27.99 -8.45
C SER A 94 -6.41 27.52 -7.14
N ILE A 95 -5.74 27.70 -6.00
CA ILE A 95 -6.28 27.39 -4.68
C ILE A 95 -7.44 28.34 -4.34
N GLU A 96 -7.32 29.61 -4.68
CA GLU A 96 -8.39 30.59 -4.45
C GLU A 96 -9.64 30.31 -5.31
N ASN A 97 -9.43 29.93 -6.57
CA ASN A 97 -10.51 29.64 -7.51
C ASN A 97 -11.17 28.27 -7.28
N ASN A 98 -10.40 27.29 -6.81
CA ASN A 98 -10.83 25.90 -6.58
C ASN A 98 -10.30 25.40 -5.23
N PRO A 99 -10.85 25.84 -4.11
CA PRO A 99 -10.35 25.50 -2.78
C PRO A 99 -10.56 24.01 -2.41
N ASP A 100 -11.46 23.32 -3.09
CA ASP A 100 -11.87 21.95 -2.80
C ASP A 100 -11.56 21.04 -4.02
N PHE A 101 -10.28 20.68 -4.20
CA PHE A 101 -9.91 19.69 -5.21
C PHE A 101 -10.60 18.36 -4.98
N PRO A 102 -11.04 17.66 -6.04
CA PRO A 102 -11.64 16.34 -5.92
C PRO A 102 -10.70 15.35 -5.21
N PRO A 103 -11.19 14.49 -4.30
CA PRO A 103 -10.37 13.48 -3.65
C PRO A 103 -9.75 12.52 -4.66
N VAL A 104 -8.43 12.33 -4.57
CA VAL A 104 -7.73 11.36 -5.42
C VAL A 104 -7.88 9.97 -4.83
N LYS A 105 -8.32 9.01 -5.67
CA LYS A 105 -8.51 7.60 -5.26
C LYS A 105 -7.31 6.74 -5.65
N LEU A 106 -6.75 6.03 -4.68
CA LEU A 106 -5.68 5.06 -4.89
C LEU A 106 -6.17 3.64 -4.62
N ILE A 107 -5.88 2.73 -5.56
CA ILE A 107 -6.09 1.28 -5.38
C ILE A 107 -4.71 0.62 -5.43
N ILE A 108 -4.29 0.05 -4.30
CA ILE A 108 -2.98 -0.55 -4.14
C ILE A 108 -3.13 -2.06 -3.95
N ASN A 109 -2.57 -2.83 -4.88
CA ASN A 109 -2.51 -4.28 -4.76
C ASN A 109 -1.11 -4.68 -4.27
N LEU A 110 -1.00 -5.25 -3.06
CA LEU A 110 0.25 -5.79 -2.55
C LEU A 110 0.42 -7.25 -2.98
N LEU A 111 1.63 -7.59 -3.40
CA LEU A 111 2.03 -8.95 -3.75
C LEU A 111 3.01 -9.47 -2.70
N PRO A 112 2.95 -10.77 -2.36
CA PRO A 112 3.98 -11.38 -1.51
C PRO A 112 5.38 -11.15 -2.08
N SER A 113 6.33 -10.88 -1.20
CA SER A 113 7.74 -10.84 -1.57
C SER A 113 8.23 -12.25 -1.90
N VAL A 114 9.05 -12.39 -2.93
CA VAL A 114 9.63 -13.65 -3.38
C VAL A 114 11.14 -13.51 -3.53
N GLU A 115 11.84 -14.61 -3.32
CA GLU A 115 13.28 -14.67 -3.55
C GLU A 115 13.59 -14.85 -5.05
N LYS A 116 14.80 -14.51 -5.45
CA LYS A 116 15.34 -14.73 -6.82
C LYS A 116 14.70 -13.92 -7.95
N ILE A 117 13.87 -12.94 -7.62
CA ILE A 117 13.36 -11.93 -8.58
C ILE A 117 13.90 -10.57 -8.16
N ASP A 118 14.41 -9.82 -9.13
CA ASP A 118 14.81 -8.43 -8.91
C ASP A 118 13.55 -7.57 -8.69
N LEU A 119 13.38 -7.10 -7.46
CA LEU A 119 12.27 -6.24 -7.03
C LEU A 119 12.64 -4.76 -6.98
N SER A 120 13.85 -4.38 -7.42
CA SER A 120 14.37 -3.00 -7.35
C SER A 120 13.49 -1.97 -8.07
N ILE A 121 12.62 -2.38 -9.00
CA ILE A 121 11.64 -1.50 -9.63
C ILE A 121 10.67 -0.87 -8.61
N PHE A 122 10.47 -1.53 -7.46
CA PHE A 122 9.59 -1.05 -6.40
C PHE A 122 10.30 -0.18 -5.35
N ASP A 123 11.63 0.01 -5.45
CA ASP A 123 12.39 0.95 -4.61
C ASP A 123 12.10 2.41 -5.01
N GLN A 124 11.50 2.62 -6.18
CA GLN A 124 11.02 3.89 -6.68
C GLN A 124 9.50 3.97 -6.67
N PRO A 125 8.89 5.16 -6.77
CA PRO A 125 7.45 5.31 -6.85
C PRO A 125 6.83 4.51 -8.00
N ILE A 126 5.73 3.82 -7.76
CA ILE A 126 4.92 3.16 -8.81
C ILE A 126 4.05 4.15 -9.58
N ALA A 127 3.83 5.33 -9.02
CA ALA A 127 3.10 6.43 -9.62
C ALA A 127 3.55 7.76 -9.00
N ILE A 128 3.48 8.82 -9.78
CA ILE A 128 3.69 10.21 -9.36
C ILE A 128 2.41 10.98 -9.63
N LEU A 129 1.89 11.67 -8.61
CA LEU A 129 0.75 12.56 -8.68
C LEU A 129 1.23 14.00 -8.59
N THR A 130 0.80 14.87 -9.50
CA THR A 130 1.14 16.29 -9.53
C THR A 130 -0.06 17.11 -9.95
N TYR A 131 -0.08 18.38 -9.57
CA TYR A 131 -0.99 19.36 -10.15
C TYR A 131 -0.66 19.61 -11.62
N GLN A 132 -1.69 19.69 -12.47
CA GLN A 132 -1.57 20.00 -13.89
C GLN A 132 -2.39 21.26 -14.17
N ALA A 133 -1.70 22.35 -14.51
CA ALA A 133 -2.32 23.68 -14.72
C ALA A 133 -3.36 23.67 -15.85
N GLU A 134 -3.14 22.86 -16.91
CA GLU A 134 -4.06 22.75 -18.04
C GLU A 134 -5.41 22.13 -17.67
N LEU A 135 -5.45 21.35 -16.59
CA LEU A 135 -6.66 20.65 -16.11
C LEU A 135 -7.21 21.27 -14.83
N ASP A 136 -6.47 22.19 -14.22
CA ASP A 136 -6.73 22.72 -12.89
C ASP A 136 -7.04 21.62 -11.86
N ASP A 137 -6.29 20.51 -11.93
CA ASP A 137 -6.53 19.34 -11.09
C ASP A 137 -5.25 18.50 -10.89
N PHE A 138 -5.31 17.61 -9.89
CA PHE A 138 -4.25 16.63 -9.62
C PHE A 138 -4.41 15.39 -10.50
N THR A 139 -3.38 15.08 -11.28
CA THR A 139 -3.37 13.90 -12.13
C THR A 139 -2.07 13.11 -12.02
N PHE A 140 -2.11 11.85 -12.43
CA PHE A 140 -0.91 11.02 -12.49
C PHE A 140 -0.02 11.45 -13.67
N ASP A 141 1.28 11.58 -13.40
CA ASP A 141 2.30 11.82 -14.45
C ASP A 141 2.30 10.62 -15.42
N LYS A 142 1.70 10.87 -16.59
CA LYS A 142 1.61 9.87 -17.65
C LYS A 142 2.98 9.53 -18.23
N SER A 143 3.87 10.51 -18.37
CA SER A 143 5.21 10.30 -18.91
C SER A 143 6.04 9.39 -18.01
N TYR A 144 5.96 9.59 -16.70
CA TYR A 144 6.57 8.70 -15.72
C TYR A 144 5.94 7.29 -15.75
N SER A 145 4.63 7.23 -15.70
CA SER A 145 3.89 5.96 -15.70
C SER A 145 4.20 5.12 -16.94
N ASP A 146 4.26 5.74 -18.12
CA ASP A 146 4.58 5.05 -19.39
C ASP A 146 6.00 4.47 -19.40
N LYS A 147 6.96 5.09 -18.70
CA LYS A 147 8.35 4.58 -18.60
C LYS A 147 8.49 3.33 -17.73
N ILE A 148 7.65 3.17 -16.71
CA ILE A 148 7.86 2.12 -15.70
C ILE A 148 6.81 1.01 -15.74
N LYS A 149 5.63 1.25 -16.34
CA LYS A 149 4.49 0.30 -16.33
C LYS A 149 4.84 -1.09 -16.83
N ASP A 150 5.63 -1.19 -17.92
CA ASP A 150 5.98 -2.49 -18.51
C ASP A 150 6.92 -3.27 -17.59
N ARG A 151 7.89 -2.61 -16.96
CA ARG A 151 8.79 -3.25 -15.99
C ARG A 151 8.03 -3.70 -14.74
N ILE A 152 7.12 -2.85 -14.22
CA ILE A 152 6.25 -3.23 -13.10
C ILE A 152 5.42 -4.45 -13.48
N ALA A 153 4.73 -4.42 -14.61
CA ALA A 153 3.87 -5.53 -15.08
C ALA A 153 4.66 -6.83 -15.26
N GLN A 154 5.84 -6.78 -15.88
CA GLN A 154 6.72 -7.94 -16.05
C GLN A 154 7.18 -8.50 -14.70
N THR A 155 7.61 -7.64 -13.78
CA THR A 155 8.05 -8.07 -12.44
C THR A 155 6.90 -8.68 -11.65
N GLU A 156 5.72 -8.05 -11.65
CA GLU A 156 4.53 -8.60 -10.99
C GLU A 156 4.10 -9.96 -11.58
N GLN A 157 4.20 -10.11 -12.90
CA GLN A 157 3.92 -11.39 -13.56
C GLN A 157 4.93 -12.48 -13.17
N ALA A 158 6.23 -12.13 -13.10
CA ALA A 158 7.26 -13.05 -12.64
C ALA A 158 7.02 -13.50 -11.19
N VAL A 159 6.66 -12.56 -10.30
CA VAL A 159 6.29 -12.85 -8.91
C VAL A 159 5.11 -13.82 -8.86
N LYS A 160 4.01 -13.52 -9.56
CA LYS A 160 2.82 -14.39 -9.61
C LYS A 160 3.14 -15.79 -10.12
N LYS A 161 3.98 -15.90 -11.16
CA LYS A 161 4.42 -17.19 -11.71
C LYS A 161 5.22 -18.00 -10.68
N GLN A 162 6.13 -17.35 -9.95
CA GLN A 162 6.91 -18.03 -8.91
C GLN A 162 6.04 -18.50 -7.74
N LEU A 163 5.07 -17.68 -7.31
CA LEU A 163 4.11 -18.07 -6.27
C LEU A 163 3.30 -19.29 -6.71
N ALA A 164 2.73 -19.28 -7.89
CA ALA A 164 1.97 -20.42 -8.43
C ALA A 164 2.83 -21.70 -8.54
N ALA A 165 4.09 -21.59 -8.95
CA ALA A 165 5.00 -22.73 -8.99
C ALA A 165 5.32 -23.28 -7.60
N ARG A 166 5.48 -22.41 -6.58
CA ARG A 166 5.69 -22.82 -5.19
C ARG A 166 4.45 -23.55 -4.63
N ASP A 167 3.27 -23.03 -4.90
CA ASP A 167 2.02 -23.62 -4.40
C ASP A 167 1.77 -24.99 -5.08
N ALA A 168 2.02 -25.13 -6.38
CA ALA A 168 1.95 -26.40 -7.09
C ALA A 168 2.96 -27.44 -6.54
N ALA A 169 4.18 -27.02 -6.21
CA ALA A 169 5.18 -27.88 -5.61
C ALA A 169 4.78 -28.35 -4.20
N ALA A 170 4.17 -27.46 -3.39
CA ALA A 170 3.67 -27.81 -2.05
C ALA A 170 2.54 -28.83 -2.13
N ILE A 171 1.57 -28.67 -3.03
CA ILE A 171 0.47 -29.62 -3.27
C ILE A 171 1.02 -30.99 -3.69
N GLU A 172 1.99 -31.01 -4.60
CA GLU A 172 2.61 -32.28 -5.04
C GLU A 172 3.39 -33.00 -3.93
N GLN A 173 4.06 -32.24 -3.05
CA GLN A 173 4.72 -32.82 -1.88
C GLN A 173 3.71 -33.45 -0.90
N GLU A 174 2.61 -32.75 -0.65
CA GLU A 174 1.54 -33.27 0.23
C GLU A 174 0.89 -34.52 -0.35
N ARG A 175 0.65 -34.54 -1.67
CA ARG A 175 0.14 -35.72 -2.36
C ARG A 175 1.10 -36.92 -2.22
N LYS A 176 2.39 -36.72 -2.44
CA LYS A 176 3.42 -37.77 -2.28
C LYS A 176 3.50 -38.27 -0.84
N PHE A 177 3.47 -37.35 0.12
CA PHE A 177 3.46 -37.71 1.54
C PHE A 177 2.25 -38.60 1.88
N THR A 178 1.05 -38.19 1.46
CA THR A 178 -0.19 -38.93 1.69
C THR A 178 -0.13 -40.33 1.05
N GLU A 179 0.38 -40.44 -0.18
CA GLU A 179 0.55 -41.74 -0.86
C GLU A 179 1.51 -42.67 -0.12
N LEU A 180 2.69 -42.15 0.30
CA LEU A 180 3.65 -42.93 1.09
C LEU A 180 3.13 -43.35 2.44
N PHE A 181 2.41 -42.46 3.11
CA PHE A 181 1.77 -42.75 4.40
C PHE A 181 0.73 -43.87 4.29
N ASN A 182 -0.14 -43.80 3.28
CA ASN A 182 -1.14 -44.85 3.05
C ASN A 182 -0.51 -46.20 2.71
N LYS A 183 0.55 -46.22 1.86
CA LYS A 183 1.31 -47.46 1.60
C LYS A 183 1.95 -48.04 2.86
N GLY A 184 2.46 -47.16 3.74
CA GLY A 184 3.00 -47.57 5.04
C GLY A 184 1.94 -48.23 5.92
N LEU A 185 0.73 -47.63 6.05
CA LEU A 185 -0.38 -48.17 6.78
C LEU A 185 -0.84 -49.55 6.27
N GLU A 186 -0.97 -49.68 4.94
CA GLU A 186 -1.34 -50.97 4.33
C GLU A 186 -0.26 -52.04 4.59
N SER A 187 1.02 -51.70 4.52
CA SER A 187 2.11 -52.64 4.81
C SER A 187 2.15 -53.06 6.28
N PHE A 188 1.88 -52.09 7.18
CA PHE A 188 1.79 -52.37 8.62
C PHE A 188 0.61 -53.27 8.91
N GLY A 189 -0.57 -52.96 8.37
CA GLY A 189 -1.77 -53.80 8.53
C GLY A 189 -1.54 -55.24 8.06
N ARG A 190 -0.95 -55.43 6.85
CA ARG A 190 -0.63 -56.76 6.32
C ARG A 190 0.34 -57.53 7.22
N LYS A 191 1.40 -56.90 7.71
CA LYS A 191 2.36 -57.53 8.64
C LYS A 191 1.74 -57.92 9.97
N ALA A 192 0.88 -57.07 10.52
CA ALA A 192 0.16 -57.35 11.77
C ALA A 192 -0.78 -58.53 11.62
N TRP A 193 -1.52 -58.66 10.52
CA TRP A 193 -2.35 -59.84 10.23
C TRP A 193 -1.52 -61.11 10.04
N GLN A 194 -0.40 -61.03 9.33
CA GLN A 194 0.46 -62.18 9.14
C GLN A 194 1.05 -62.66 10.48
N ALA A 195 1.56 -61.72 11.27
CA ALA A 195 2.07 -62.08 12.61
C ALA A 195 0.99 -62.69 13.53
N ALA A 196 -0.27 -62.24 13.43
CA ALA A 196 -1.36 -62.84 14.15
C ALA A 196 -1.68 -64.28 13.70
N ILE A 197 -1.64 -64.53 12.37
CA ILE A 197 -1.83 -65.87 11.79
C ILE A 197 -0.71 -66.81 12.23
N ASP A 198 0.54 -66.36 12.17
CA ASP A 198 1.73 -67.19 12.49
C ASP A 198 1.83 -67.50 14.00
N SER A 199 1.04 -66.77 14.86
CA SER A 199 1.00 -66.95 16.28
C SER A 199 -0.10 -67.96 16.76
N TRP A 200 -0.93 -68.43 15.82
CA TRP A 200 -1.97 -69.45 16.05
C TRP A 200 -1.49 -70.80 15.57
#